data_9bf44c8f8e57e423182ae9cbd5c5593f
#
_entry.id   9bf44c8f8e57e423182ae9cbd5c5593f
#
_cell.length_a   1.000
_cell.length_b   1.000
_cell.length_c   1.000
_cell.angle_alpha   90.00
_cell.angle_beta   90.00
_cell.angle_gamma   90.00
#
_symmetry.space_group_name_H-M   'P 1'
#
loop_
_entity.id
_entity.type
_entity.pdbx_description
1 polymer ?
#
loop_
_entity_poly.entity_id
_entity_poly.type
_entity_poly.pdbx_seq_one_letter_code
_entity_poly.pdbx_strand_id
1 'polypeptide(L)'
;MGYGHSSRNYGSSVRFPSSIIADTYECIDGKRIDESPLYDPKHPTKNRDPRFNATLAGHMDTVYYTNTDGNNPLKCVINIYDSKTSFYPRRNKWYTANNVDVTGTSPSLVNNGVGYVWRKYANETTEQLMSSSSNLILMRYAEILLNYAEAKIELGELDESVYNLSLIHI
;
A
#
# COMPACT_ATOMS: atom_id res chain seq x y z
N MET A 1 1.90 2.05 -16.51
CA MET A 1 0.78 1.14 -16.18
C MET A 1 0.36 1.43 -14.76
N GLY A 2 -0.82 2.03 -14.57
CA GLY A 2 -1.39 2.19 -13.23
C GLY A 2 -1.89 0.84 -12.75
N TYR A 3 -1.44 0.40 -11.58
CA TYR A 3 -1.97 -0.79 -10.94
C TYR A 3 -3.22 -0.39 -10.15
N GLY A 4 -4.33 -1.05 -10.41
CA GLY A 4 -5.54 -0.85 -9.61
C GLY A 4 -5.47 -1.55 -8.27
N HIS A 5 -6.11 -0.99 -7.26
CA HIS A 5 -6.12 -1.52 -5.90
C HIS A 5 -6.98 -2.78 -5.70
N SER A 6 -7.87 -3.08 -6.61
CA SER A 6 -8.80 -4.21 -6.45
C SER A 6 -9.29 -4.72 -7.80
N SER A 7 -9.95 -5.88 -7.78
CA SER A 7 -10.70 -6.43 -8.91
C SER A 7 -11.78 -5.50 -9.46
N ARG A 8 -12.16 -4.47 -8.71
CA ARG A 8 -13.12 -3.42 -9.14
C ARG A 8 -12.49 -2.39 -10.05
N ASN A 9 -11.19 -2.33 -10.09
CA ASN A 9 -10.45 -1.49 -11.01
C ASN A 9 -9.96 -2.39 -12.14
N TYR A 10 -10.23 -2.04 -13.37
CA TYR A 10 -9.88 -2.79 -14.59
C TYR A 10 -8.39 -3.15 -14.74
N GLY A 11 -7.55 -2.70 -13.86
CA GLY A 11 -6.20 -3.20 -13.70
C GLY A 11 -6.23 -4.40 -12.78
N SER A 12 -6.56 -5.56 -13.29
CA SER A 12 -6.47 -6.83 -12.59
C SER A 12 -5.29 -6.81 -11.62
N SER A 13 -5.56 -6.77 -10.32
CA SER A 13 -4.52 -6.94 -9.30
C SER A 13 -4.00 -8.36 -9.39
N VAL A 14 -3.13 -8.62 -10.36
CA VAL A 14 -2.53 -9.94 -10.58
C VAL A 14 -1.36 -10.18 -9.63
N ARG A 15 -0.98 -9.16 -8.85
CA ARG A 15 0.15 -9.23 -7.92
C ARG A 15 -0.24 -8.64 -6.60
N PHE A 16 -0.27 -9.48 -5.59
CA PHE A 16 -0.51 -9.09 -4.21
C PHE A 16 0.80 -9.00 -3.44
N PRO A 17 0.90 -8.12 -2.45
CA PRO A 17 2.02 -8.14 -1.50
C PRO A 17 1.97 -9.44 -0.68
N SER A 18 3.12 -9.91 -0.23
CA SER A 18 3.15 -11.00 0.75
C SER A 18 2.87 -10.46 2.17
N SER A 19 2.39 -11.33 3.06
CA SER A 19 2.25 -11.01 4.48
C SER A 19 3.60 -10.63 5.10
N ILE A 20 4.69 -11.25 4.67
CA ILE A 20 6.04 -10.95 5.15
C ILE A 20 6.36 -9.47 4.99
N ILE A 21 6.07 -8.88 3.82
CA ILE A 21 6.28 -7.43 3.62
C ILE A 21 5.43 -6.61 4.58
N ALA A 22 4.17 -6.99 4.79
CA ALA A 22 3.31 -6.29 5.73
C ALA A 22 3.87 -6.37 7.17
N ASP A 23 4.40 -7.53 7.56
CA ASP A 23 4.89 -7.80 8.89
C ASP A 23 6.27 -7.15 9.18
N THR A 24 7.04 -6.81 8.14
CA THR A 24 8.33 -6.11 8.31
C THR A 24 8.19 -4.65 8.73
N TYR A 25 7.04 -4.03 8.49
CA TYR A 25 6.81 -2.67 8.95
C TYR A 25 6.61 -2.64 10.47
N GLU A 26 7.20 -1.67 11.12
CA GLU A 26 7.06 -1.41 12.56
C GLU A 26 5.71 -0.75 12.88
N CYS A 27 5.42 -0.63 14.17
CA CYS A 27 4.36 0.23 14.68
C CYS A 27 4.87 1.67 14.84
N ILE A 28 3.96 2.60 15.10
CA ILE A 28 4.29 4.03 15.27
C ILE A 28 5.23 4.30 16.46
N ASP A 29 5.40 3.35 17.35
CA ASP A 29 6.35 3.40 18.47
C ASP A 29 7.76 2.87 18.10
N GLY A 30 8.00 2.54 16.83
CA GLY A 30 9.26 2.01 16.35
C GLY A 30 9.55 0.57 16.76
N LYS A 31 8.55 -0.16 17.25
CA LYS A 31 8.67 -1.56 17.62
C LYS A 31 8.06 -2.47 16.58
N ARG A 32 8.57 -3.69 16.50
CA ARG A 32 8.01 -4.74 15.67
C ARG A 32 6.59 -5.10 16.13
N ILE A 33 5.80 -5.70 15.25
CA ILE A 33 4.40 -6.08 15.54
C ILE A 33 4.27 -7.10 16.66
N ASP A 34 5.27 -7.93 16.88
CA ASP A 34 5.32 -8.93 17.97
C ASP A 34 5.76 -8.33 19.31
N GLU A 35 6.31 -7.11 19.32
CA GLU A 35 6.82 -6.43 20.51
C GLU A 35 5.99 -5.21 20.92
N SER A 36 5.25 -4.63 19.96
CA SER A 36 4.51 -3.40 20.20
C SER A 36 3.16 -3.65 20.87
N PRO A 37 2.87 -3.01 22.02
CA PRO A 37 1.56 -3.06 22.64
C PRO A 37 0.47 -2.32 21.84
N LEU A 38 0.86 -1.56 20.82
CA LEU A 38 -0.05 -0.81 19.96
C LEU A 38 -0.59 -1.65 18.80
N TYR A 39 0.01 -2.81 18.53
CA TYR A 39 -0.45 -3.69 17.46
C TYR A 39 -1.75 -4.40 17.83
N ASP A 40 -2.74 -4.29 16.96
CA ASP A 40 -4.01 -5.00 17.07
C ASP A 40 -4.18 -5.96 15.90
N PRO A 41 -4.12 -7.29 16.13
CA PRO A 41 -4.32 -8.28 15.08
C PRO A 41 -5.68 -8.20 14.37
N LYS A 42 -6.70 -7.62 15.03
CA LYS A 42 -8.02 -7.40 14.43
C LYS A 42 -8.05 -6.19 13.49
N HIS A 43 -7.11 -5.28 13.67
CA HIS A 43 -6.96 -4.07 12.87
C HIS A 43 -5.49 -3.90 12.43
N PRO A 44 -4.94 -4.82 11.64
CA PRO A 44 -3.50 -4.93 11.39
C PRO A 44 -2.89 -3.77 10.60
N THR A 45 -3.71 -2.87 10.08
CA THR A 45 -3.27 -1.67 9.37
C THR A 45 -3.20 -0.43 10.27
N LYS A 46 -3.73 -0.52 11.51
CA LYS A 46 -3.72 0.58 12.48
C LYS A 46 -2.41 0.62 13.26
N ASN A 47 -2.07 1.82 13.71
CA ASN A 47 -0.88 2.08 14.54
C ASN A 47 0.43 1.58 13.91
N ARG A 48 0.47 1.51 12.57
CA ARG A 48 1.66 1.13 11.82
C ARG A 48 2.46 2.36 11.43
N ASP A 49 3.74 2.16 11.17
CA ASP A 49 4.60 3.16 10.56
C ASP A 49 3.89 3.82 9.35
N PRO A 50 3.93 5.15 9.19
CA PRO A 50 3.29 5.82 8.06
C PRO A 50 3.68 5.28 6.68
N ARG A 51 4.90 4.72 6.55
CA ARG A 51 5.37 4.07 5.32
C ARG A 51 4.54 2.82 4.97
N PHE A 52 3.99 2.12 5.96
CA PHE A 52 3.08 1.02 5.72
C PHE A 52 1.87 1.50 4.90
N ASN A 53 1.15 2.50 5.41
CA ASN A 53 -0.05 3.01 4.76
C ASN A 53 0.23 3.71 3.42
N ALA A 54 1.44 4.20 3.21
CA ALA A 54 1.88 4.72 1.91
C ALA A 54 2.18 3.61 0.89
N THR A 55 2.44 2.39 1.36
CA THR A 55 2.84 1.25 0.51
C THR A 55 1.73 0.24 0.31
N LEU A 56 0.98 -0.06 1.36
CA LEU A 56 -0.04 -1.10 1.44
C LEU A 56 -1.38 -0.54 1.91
N ALA A 57 -2.45 -1.23 1.57
CA ALA A 57 -3.76 -1.04 2.17
C ALA A 57 -4.41 -2.40 2.43
N GLY A 58 -5.20 -2.50 3.49
CA GLY A 58 -5.84 -3.74 3.92
C GLY A 58 -7.29 -3.55 4.33
N HIS A 59 -7.79 -4.46 5.19
CA HIS A 59 -9.17 -4.43 5.66
C HIS A 59 -9.56 -3.09 6.30
N MET A 60 -10.69 -2.55 5.89
CA MET A 60 -11.27 -1.27 6.30
C MET A 60 -10.46 -0.02 5.91
N ASP A 61 -9.37 -0.18 5.18
CA ASP A 61 -8.67 0.97 4.62
C ASP A 61 -9.44 1.57 3.45
N THR A 62 -9.32 2.88 3.34
CA THR A 62 -9.84 3.63 2.20
C THR A 62 -8.79 3.72 1.12
N VAL A 63 -9.17 3.34 -0.08
CA VAL A 63 -8.39 3.54 -1.31
C VAL A 63 -9.23 4.33 -2.31
N TYR A 64 -8.57 4.99 -3.24
CA TYR A 64 -9.25 5.73 -4.30
C TYR A 64 -8.91 5.10 -5.64
N TYR A 65 -9.86 5.07 -6.54
CA TYR A 65 -9.63 4.64 -7.91
C TYR A 65 -10.24 5.63 -8.89
N THR A 66 -9.63 5.72 -10.04
CA THR A 66 -10.05 6.63 -11.09
C THR A 66 -11.45 6.26 -11.59
N ASN A 67 -12.32 7.24 -11.69
CA ASN A 67 -13.62 7.04 -12.30
C ASN A 67 -13.46 6.92 -13.83
N THR A 68 -14.32 6.12 -14.46
CA THR A 68 -14.32 5.94 -15.91
C THR A 68 -14.67 7.21 -16.69
N ASP A 69 -15.31 8.17 -16.05
CA ASP A 69 -15.64 9.48 -16.62
C ASP A 69 -14.53 10.55 -16.42
N GLY A 70 -13.41 10.19 -15.79
CA GLY A 70 -12.29 11.09 -15.57
C GLY A 70 -12.53 12.16 -14.49
N ASN A 71 -13.71 12.16 -13.88
CA ASN A 71 -14.02 13.09 -12.79
C ASN A 71 -13.66 12.47 -11.46
N ASN A 72 -13.38 13.20 -10.48
CA ASN A 72 -13.05 12.90 -9.10
C ASN A 72 -12.83 11.40 -8.75
N PRO A 73 -11.74 11.04 -8.10
CA PRO A 73 -11.50 9.65 -7.71
C PRO A 73 -12.61 9.14 -6.80
N LEU A 74 -13.04 7.91 -7.03
CA LEU A 74 -14.07 7.26 -6.24
C LEU A 74 -13.45 6.61 -5.01
N LYS A 75 -13.97 6.96 -3.84
CA LYS A 75 -13.62 6.31 -2.58
C LYS A 75 -14.10 4.86 -2.59
N CYS A 76 -13.22 3.94 -2.22
CA CYS A 76 -13.56 2.55 -1.97
C CYS A 76 -13.03 2.13 -0.58
N VAL A 77 -13.80 1.33 0.14
CA VAL A 77 -13.35 0.73 1.40
C VAL A 77 -13.18 -0.77 1.17
N ILE A 78 -12.00 -1.27 1.51
CA ILE A 78 -11.65 -2.69 1.37
C ILE A 78 -12.34 -3.49 2.46
N ASN A 79 -13.02 -4.59 2.10
CA ASN A 79 -13.63 -5.50 3.06
C ASN A 79 -13.28 -6.95 2.69
N ILE A 80 -12.45 -7.60 3.50
CA ILE A 80 -11.96 -8.96 3.23
C ILE A 80 -12.63 -10.04 4.08
N TYR A 81 -13.48 -9.67 5.04
CA TYR A 81 -14.09 -10.63 5.97
C TYR A 81 -15.56 -10.92 5.70
N ASP A 82 -16.28 -10.02 5.05
CA ASP A 82 -17.68 -10.20 4.79
C ASP A 82 -17.97 -10.35 3.29
N SER A 83 -18.38 -11.54 2.89
CA SER A 83 -18.67 -11.87 1.49
C SER A 83 -19.99 -11.28 0.98
N LYS A 84 -20.84 -10.79 1.88
CA LYS A 84 -22.19 -10.30 1.54
C LYS A 84 -22.35 -8.79 1.71
N THR A 85 -21.32 -8.08 2.14
CA THR A 85 -21.37 -6.64 2.32
C THR A 85 -20.28 -5.96 1.50
N SER A 86 -20.68 -5.04 0.66
CA SER A 86 -19.81 -4.31 -0.25
C SER A 86 -19.97 -2.81 -0.08
N PHE A 87 -18.88 -2.06 -0.21
CA PHE A 87 -18.94 -0.61 -0.23
C PHE A 87 -19.31 -0.12 -1.63
N TYR A 88 -20.30 0.78 -1.72
CA TYR A 88 -20.74 1.38 -2.98
C TYR A 88 -20.13 2.78 -3.16
N PRO A 89 -19.06 2.93 -3.93
CA PRO A 89 -18.27 4.15 -4.01
C PRO A 89 -19.07 5.37 -4.46
N ARG A 90 -19.89 5.24 -5.50
CA ARG A 90 -20.68 6.36 -6.05
C ARG A 90 -21.72 6.92 -5.08
N ARG A 91 -22.17 6.11 -4.10
CA ARG A 91 -23.12 6.53 -3.06
C ARG A 91 -22.45 6.71 -1.69
N ASN A 92 -21.16 6.42 -1.58
CA ASN A 92 -20.38 6.48 -0.36
C ASN A 92 -21.05 5.75 0.83
N LYS A 93 -21.58 4.56 0.58
CA LYS A 93 -22.26 3.75 1.60
C LYS A 93 -22.08 2.26 1.42
N TRP A 94 -22.27 1.53 2.50
CA TRP A 94 -22.34 0.07 2.51
C TRP A 94 -23.71 -0.43 2.02
N TYR A 95 -23.71 -1.58 1.40
CA TYR A 95 -24.92 -2.23 0.93
C TYR A 95 -24.76 -3.77 0.92
N THR A 96 -25.86 -4.48 1.00
CA THR A 96 -25.86 -5.94 0.91
C THR A 96 -25.73 -6.37 -0.55
N ALA A 97 -24.59 -6.95 -0.89
CA ALA A 97 -24.30 -7.55 -2.19
C ALA A 97 -23.06 -8.44 -2.09
N ASN A 98 -22.86 -9.27 -3.11
CA ASN A 98 -21.63 -10.05 -3.20
C ASN A 98 -20.39 -9.14 -3.20
N ASN A 99 -19.52 -9.38 -2.25
CA ASN A 99 -18.29 -8.63 -2.09
C ASN A 99 -17.20 -9.23 -2.97
N VAL A 100 -16.84 -8.54 -4.03
CA VAL A 100 -15.83 -9.00 -4.99
C VAL A 100 -14.41 -9.09 -4.40
N ASP A 101 -14.13 -8.40 -3.30
CA ASP A 101 -12.85 -8.52 -2.61
C ASP A 101 -12.69 -9.91 -1.99
N VAL A 102 -13.80 -10.58 -1.67
CA VAL A 102 -13.84 -11.93 -1.08
C VAL A 102 -14.22 -12.98 -2.10
N THR A 103 -15.29 -12.75 -2.87
CA THR A 103 -15.91 -13.77 -3.73
C THR A 103 -15.56 -13.66 -5.21
N GLY A 104 -14.75 -12.67 -5.58
CA GLY A 104 -14.34 -12.48 -6.98
C GLY A 104 -13.67 -13.72 -7.57
N THR A 105 -14.08 -14.08 -8.78
CA THR A 105 -13.55 -15.26 -9.50
C THR A 105 -12.22 -15.00 -10.18
N SER A 106 -11.81 -13.74 -10.31
CA SER A 106 -10.55 -13.33 -10.91
C SER A 106 -9.87 -12.28 -10.04
N PRO A 107 -8.62 -12.41 -9.80
CA PRO A 107 -8.05 -12.62 -8.46
C PRO A 107 -8.73 -11.75 -7.41
N SER A 108 -9.31 -12.34 -6.40
CA SER A 108 -9.81 -11.63 -5.22
C SER A 108 -8.70 -11.45 -4.18
N LEU A 109 -8.87 -10.49 -3.29
CA LEU A 109 -7.92 -10.23 -2.20
C LEU A 109 -7.75 -11.41 -1.25
N VAL A 110 -8.79 -12.22 -1.11
CA VAL A 110 -8.80 -13.38 -0.21
C VAL A 110 -8.35 -14.65 -0.93
N ASN A 111 -8.84 -14.89 -2.15
CA ASN A 111 -8.55 -16.15 -2.85
C ASN A 111 -7.13 -16.22 -3.40
N ASN A 112 -6.54 -15.10 -3.80
CA ASN A 112 -5.23 -15.02 -4.44
C ASN A 112 -4.24 -14.14 -3.71
N GLY A 113 -4.67 -13.44 -2.67
CA GLY A 113 -3.86 -12.55 -1.86
C GLY A 113 -3.95 -12.86 -0.37
N VAL A 114 -3.24 -12.11 0.41
CA VAL A 114 -3.19 -12.20 1.88
C VAL A 114 -3.97 -11.08 2.57
N GLY A 115 -4.95 -10.52 1.88
CA GLY A 115 -5.80 -9.45 2.40
C GLY A 115 -5.23 -8.04 2.25
N TYR A 116 -4.07 -7.89 1.64
CA TYR A 116 -3.46 -6.59 1.35
C TYR A 116 -3.41 -6.31 -0.14
N VAL A 117 -3.42 -5.02 -0.48
CA VAL A 117 -3.17 -4.51 -1.84
C VAL A 117 -2.02 -3.52 -1.83
N TRP A 118 -1.35 -3.40 -2.98
CA TRP A 118 -0.36 -2.36 -3.18
C TRP A 118 -1.04 -1.00 -3.33
N ARG A 119 -0.62 -0.03 -2.52
CA ARG A 119 -0.96 1.38 -2.68
C ARG A 119 0.15 2.12 -3.43
N LYS A 120 1.39 1.73 -3.19
CA LYS A 120 2.55 2.30 -3.88
C LYS A 120 2.42 2.09 -5.39
N TYR A 121 2.59 3.16 -6.15
CA TYR A 121 2.36 3.23 -7.61
C TYR A 121 0.91 3.02 -8.07
N ALA A 122 -0.05 2.93 -7.16
CA ALA A 122 -1.43 2.97 -7.54
C ALA A 122 -1.82 4.41 -7.91
N ASN A 123 -2.57 4.54 -8.99
CA ASN A 123 -3.09 5.84 -9.39
C ASN A 123 -4.38 6.13 -8.60
N GLU A 124 -4.26 6.97 -7.58
CA GLU A 124 -5.39 7.45 -6.79
C GLU A 124 -5.84 8.86 -7.24
N THR A 125 -5.49 9.25 -8.44
CA THR A 125 -5.77 10.56 -9.01
C THR A 125 -6.98 10.56 -9.96
N THR A 126 -7.27 11.72 -10.54
CA THR A 126 -8.33 11.90 -11.55
C THR A 126 -7.90 11.49 -12.96
N GLU A 127 -6.71 10.93 -13.14
CA GLU A 127 -6.24 10.48 -14.46
C GLU A 127 -7.09 9.34 -15.00
N GLN A 128 -7.17 9.23 -16.30
CA GLN A 128 -7.96 8.18 -16.95
C GLN A 128 -7.48 6.78 -16.59
N LEU A 129 -8.41 5.86 -16.56
CA LEU A 129 -8.12 4.45 -16.35
C LEU A 129 -7.07 3.96 -17.36
N MET A 130 -6.09 3.21 -16.88
CA MET A 130 -4.96 2.68 -17.67
C MET A 130 -4.01 3.73 -18.28
N SER A 131 -4.19 5.00 -17.94
CA SER A 131 -3.29 6.10 -18.29
C SER A 131 -2.71 6.67 -17.00
N SER A 132 -1.42 6.76 -16.90
CA SER A 132 -0.74 7.35 -15.74
C SER A 132 0.40 8.22 -16.22
N SER A 133 0.42 9.47 -15.74
CA SER A 133 1.54 10.40 -15.92
C SER A 133 2.66 10.16 -14.91
N SER A 134 2.49 9.21 -13.99
CA SER A 134 3.49 8.90 -12.98
C SER A 134 4.79 8.41 -13.62
N ASN A 135 5.89 9.06 -13.29
CA ASN A 135 7.21 8.64 -13.74
C ASN A 135 7.59 7.29 -13.14
N LEU A 136 8.20 6.44 -13.95
CA LEU A 136 8.87 5.26 -13.46
C LEU A 136 10.17 5.69 -12.77
N ILE A 137 10.22 5.53 -11.46
CA ILE A 137 11.42 5.85 -10.67
C ILE A 137 12.39 4.68 -10.84
N LEU A 138 13.48 4.90 -11.56
CA LEU A 138 14.55 3.92 -11.73
C LEU A 138 15.56 3.97 -10.59
N MET A 139 15.86 5.17 -10.09
CA MET A 139 16.80 5.41 -9.00
C MET A 139 16.36 6.65 -8.23
N ARG A 140 16.53 6.64 -6.92
CA ARG A 140 16.26 7.78 -6.06
C ARG A 140 17.55 8.34 -5.49
N TYR A 141 17.59 9.65 -5.27
CA TYR A 141 18.76 10.29 -4.66
C TYR A 141 19.15 9.67 -3.31
N ALA A 142 18.17 9.23 -2.51
CA ALA A 142 18.42 8.50 -1.27
C ALA A 142 19.27 7.23 -1.47
N GLU A 143 19.11 6.52 -2.58
CA GLU A 143 19.92 5.34 -2.91
C GLU A 143 21.39 5.74 -3.15
N ILE A 144 21.62 6.86 -3.85
CA ILE A 144 22.98 7.37 -4.06
C ILE A 144 23.66 7.73 -2.73
N LEU A 145 22.92 8.35 -1.81
CA LEU A 145 23.43 8.71 -0.50
C LEU A 145 23.76 7.48 0.36
N LEU A 146 22.91 6.45 0.30
CA LEU A 146 23.17 5.19 1.01
C LEU A 146 24.38 4.46 0.43
N ASN A 147 24.52 4.39 -0.90
CA ASN A 147 25.70 3.81 -1.55
C ASN A 147 26.97 4.58 -1.19
N TYR A 148 26.90 5.91 -1.10
CA TYR A 148 28.03 6.72 -0.63
C TYR A 148 28.38 6.40 0.83
N ALA A 149 27.39 6.32 1.71
CA ALA A 149 27.58 5.96 3.11
C ALA A 149 28.22 4.56 3.25
N GLU A 150 27.72 3.57 2.49
CA GLU A 150 28.28 2.23 2.46
C GLU A 150 29.75 2.23 2.02
N ALA A 151 30.07 2.93 0.93
CA ALA A 151 31.45 3.03 0.44
C ALA A 151 32.39 3.67 1.48
N LYS A 152 31.94 4.69 2.21
CA LYS A 152 32.69 5.33 3.28
C LYS A 152 32.94 4.38 4.46
N ILE A 153 31.94 3.60 4.83
CA ILE A 153 32.05 2.58 5.88
C ILE A 153 33.09 1.52 5.49
N GLU A 154 33.04 1.02 4.27
CA GLU A 154 34.01 0.02 3.76
C GLU A 154 35.44 0.55 3.71
N LEU A 155 35.63 1.84 3.49
CA LEU A 155 36.92 2.49 3.52
C LEU A 155 37.41 2.81 4.95
N GLY A 156 36.59 2.58 5.98
CA GLY A 156 36.91 2.97 7.37
C GLY A 156 36.85 4.47 7.62
N GLU A 157 36.23 5.24 6.74
CA GLU A 157 36.08 6.69 6.78
C GLU A 157 34.71 7.13 7.33
N LEU A 158 34.24 6.44 8.33
CA LEU A 158 32.93 6.77 8.97
C LEU A 158 33.11 8.07 9.80
N ASP A 159 32.37 9.10 9.40
CA ASP A 159 32.28 10.37 10.11
C ASP A 159 30.82 10.75 10.41
N GLU A 160 30.61 11.83 11.16
CA GLU A 160 29.29 12.30 11.54
C GLU A 160 28.43 12.67 10.31
N SER A 161 29.05 13.13 9.24
CA SER A 161 28.31 13.48 8.01
C SER A 161 27.69 12.23 7.36
N VAL A 162 28.43 11.14 7.32
CA VAL A 162 27.98 9.84 6.79
C VAL A 162 26.88 9.26 7.67
N TYR A 163 27.03 9.35 9.00
CA TYR A 163 26.01 8.92 9.94
C TYR A 163 24.70 9.70 9.76
N ASN A 164 24.78 11.02 9.64
CA ASN A 164 23.61 11.88 9.44
C ASN A 164 22.90 11.62 8.10
N LEU A 165 23.62 11.24 7.04
CA LEU A 165 23.00 10.89 5.77
C LEU A 165 22.03 9.70 5.90
N SER A 166 22.36 8.70 6.72
CA SER A 166 21.50 7.55 6.95
C SER A 166 20.25 7.89 7.78
N LEU A 167 20.34 8.87 8.70
CA LEU A 167 19.23 9.27 9.57
C LEU A 167 18.23 10.23 8.92
N ILE A 168 18.68 11.07 7.99
CA ILE A 168 17.84 12.11 7.38
C ILE A 168 16.96 11.53 6.27
N HIS A 169 17.32 10.40 5.69
CA HIS A 169 16.69 9.85 4.49
C HIS A 169 15.95 8.51 4.71
N ILE A 170 15.95 8.02 5.92
CA ILE A 170 15.13 6.92 6.39
C ILE A 170 13.97 7.52 7.20
#